data_6e03838863ce78f14662f614eb402f1c
#
_entry.id   6e03838863ce78f14662f614eb402f1c
#
_cell.length_a   1.000
_cell.length_b   1.000
_cell.length_c   1.000
_cell.angle_alpha   90.00
_cell.angle_beta   90.00
_cell.angle_gamma   90.00
#
_symmetry.space_group_name_H-M   'P 1'
#
loop_
_entity.id
_entity.type
_entity.pdbx_description
1 polymer ?
#
loop_
_entity_poly.entity_id
_entity_poly.type
_entity_poly.pdbx_seq_one_letter_code
_entity_poly.pdbx_strand_id
1 'polypeptide(L)'
;MFHEYASLRFVPLQSVSGVRIASVLRPERVTLDSPALLVMTDFAQTSAATIEPEASVAYAHDYMRRRGVRALLVTDADGGLVGILTSTDVLGEKPIKFALDYGVKRDEIRVSDLMTRRSLLVLLVYEEVRQARVGHIVATLRKAGRQHFLVGEQGADGERVRGILSLSQIARQLGIDLQPNTFAHTFAEIEAALSD
;
A
#
# COMPACT_ATOMS: atom_id res chain seq x y z
N MET A 1 -31.51 30.13 1.61
CA MET A 1 -32.01 30.24 0.22
C MET A 1 -31.81 28.84 -0.38
N PHE A 2 -32.89 28.06 -0.56
CA PHE A 2 -32.83 26.75 -1.18
C PHE A 2 -32.79 26.97 -2.69
N HIS A 3 -31.69 26.52 -3.35
CA HIS A 3 -31.65 26.48 -4.81
C HIS A 3 -32.52 25.33 -5.30
N GLU A 4 -33.55 25.63 -6.09
CA GLU A 4 -34.29 24.61 -6.83
C GLU A 4 -33.40 24.10 -7.98
N TYR A 5 -33.08 22.81 -7.94
CA TYR A 5 -32.37 22.15 -9.04
C TYR A 5 -33.40 21.52 -9.99
N ALA A 6 -33.24 21.76 -11.30
CA ALA A 6 -34.04 21.09 -12.32
C ALA A 6 -33.70 19.58 -12.37
N SER A 7 -34.73 18.74 -12.50
CA SER A 7 -34.54 17.31 -12.67
C SER A 7 -33.84 16.96 -13.99
N LEU A 8 -32.99 15.95 -13.96
CA LEU A 8 -32.34 15.44 -15.16
C LEU A 8 -33.30 14.56 -15.97
N ARG A 9 -33.07 14.49 -17.29
CA ARG A 9 -33.79 13.59 -18.19
C ARG A 9 -33.41 12.14 -17.90
N PHE A 10 -34.40 11.27 -17.79
CA PHE A 10 -34.22 9.83 -17.66
C PHE A 10 -35.00 9.08 -18.74
N VAL A 11 -34.55 7.91 -19.11
CA VAL A 11 -35.21 7.01 -20.09
C VAL A 11 -35.29 5.61 -19.49
N PRO A 12 -36.39 4.85 -19.71
CA PRO A 12 -36.49 3.47 -19.31
C PRO A 12 -35.41 2.62 -20.00
N LEU A 13 -34.72 1.75 -19.27
CA LEU A 13 -33.64 0.92 -19.81
C LEU A 13 -34.14 -0.01 -20.95
N GLN A 14 -35.37 -0.49 -20.85
CA GLN A 14 -36.03 -1.30 -21.88
C GLN A 14 -36.21 -0.58 -23.22
N SER A 15 -36.16 0.75 -23.23
CA SER A 15 -36.23 1.56 -24.45
C SER A 15 -34.89 1.68 -25.16
N VAL A 16 -33.82 1.11 -24.61
CA VAL A 16 -32.47 1.20 -25.14
C VAL A 16 -31.96 -0.19 -25.49
N SER A 17 -31.75 -0.47 -26.77
CA SER A 17 -31.20 -1.74 -27.21
C SER A 17 -29.69 -1.79 -27.02
N GLY A 18 -29.16 -2.98 -26.72
CA GLY A 18 -27.72 -3.22 -26.70
C GLY A 18 -26.97 -2.58 -25.54
N VAL A 19 -27.64 -2.34 -24.37
CA VAL A 19 -27.01 -1.78 -23.18
C VAL A 19 -25.95 -2.73 -22.64
N ARG A 20 -24.72 -2.25 -22.54
CA ARG A 20 -23.59 -2.97 -21.96
C ARG A 20 -23.04 -2.17 -20.79
N ILE A 21 -22.53 -2.88 -19.78
CA ILE A 21 -21.78 -2.24 -18.70
C ILE A 21 -20.45 -1.76 -19.30
N ALA A 22 -20.14 -0.48 -19.13
CA ALA A 22 -18.83 0.03 -19.48
C ALA A 22 -17.77 -0.75 -18.70
N SER A 23 -16.94 -1.50 -19.41
CA SER A 23 -15.76 -2.12 -18.79
C SER A 23 -14.64 -1.09 -18.80
N VAL A 24 -13.96 -0.98 -17.68
CA VAL A 24 -12.63 -0.36 -17.67
C VAL A 24 -11.82 -1.15 -18.70
N LEU A 25 -11.27 -0.47 -19.71
CA LEU A 25 -10.25 -1.08 -20.57
C LEU A 25 -9.26 -1.73 -19.60
N ARG A 26 -9.11 -3.07 -19.67
CA ARG A 26 -8.15 -3.75 -18.81
C ARG A 26 -6.85 -2.98 -18.95
N PRO A 27 -6.27 -2.44 -17.86
CA PRO A 27 -4.99 -1.75 -17.98
C PRO A 27 -4.05 -2.71 -18.70
N GLU A 28 -3.28 -2.20 -19.65
CA GLU A 28 -2.23 -2.98 -20.30
C GLU A 28 -1.47 -3.72 -19.20
N ARG A 29 -1.20 -5.01 -19.43
CA ARG A 29 -0.55 -5.86 -18.45
C ARG A 29 0.74 -5.17 -18.03
N VAL A 30 0.87 -4.84 -16.76
CA VAL A 30 2.10 -4.23 -16.21
C VAL A 30 3.26 -5.19 -16.47
N THR A 31 4.36 -4.67 -16.98
CA THR A 31 5.62 -5.38 -17.19
C THR A 31 6.74 -4.68 -16.41
N LEU A 32 7.93 -5.25 -16.36
CA LEU A 32 9.08 -4.58 -15.75
C LEU A 32 9.47 -3.29 -16.46
N ASP A 33 9.16 -3.16 -17.74
CA ASP A 33 9.44 -1.97 -18.55
C ASP A 33 8.36 -0.89 -18.44
N SER A 34 7.26 -1.20 -17.79
CA SER A 34 6.19 -0.24 -17.56
C SER A 34 6.64 0.89 -16.62
N PRO A 35 6.08 2.12 -16.75
CA PRO A 35 6.35 3.21 -15.83
C PRO A 35 6.07 2.85 -14.37
N ALA A 36 6.98 3.18 -13.45
CA ALA A 36 6.89 2.83 -12.04
C ALA A 36 5.65 3.43 -11.35
N LEU A 37 5.15 4.57 -11.83
CA LEU A 37 3.94 5.19 -11.30
C LEU A 37 2.69 4.28 -11.42
N LEU A 38 2.64 3.37 -12.38
CA LEU A 38 1.51 2.44 -12.54
C LEU A 38 1.37 1.45 -11.36
N VAL A 39 2.46 1.21 -10.64
CA VAL A 39 2.49 0.29 -9.49
C VAL A 39 2.57 1.01 -8.14
N MET A 40 2.58 2.33 -8.15
CA MET A 40 2.55 3.16 -6.95
C MET A 40 1.10 3.38 -6.49
N THR A 41 0.85 3.21 -5.20
CA THR A 41 -0.38 3.75 -4.59
C THR A 41 -0.16 5.23 -4.33
N ASP A 42 -0.78 6.08 -5.15
CA ASP A 42 -0.64 7.54 -5.08
C ASP A 42 -1.66 8.14 -4.10
N PHE A 43 -1.19 8.70 -3.00
CA PHE A 43 -2.03 9.32 -1.97
C PHE A 43 -2.65 10.66 -2.39
N ALA A 44 -2.23 11.23 -3.52
CA ALA A 44 -2.96 12.35 -4.12
C ALA A 44 -4.24 11.90 -4.86
N GLN A 45 -4.35 10.60 -5.19
CA GLN A 45 -5.51 10.02 -5.88
C GLN A 45 -6.37 9.15 -4.98
N THR A 46 -5.80 8.61 -3.89
CA THR A 46 -6.52 7.76 -2.93
C THR A 46 -6.08 8.06 -1.51
N SER A 47 -6.99 7.94 -0.56
CA SER A 47 -6.67 8.16 0.84
C SER A 47 -5.73 7.09 1.38
N ALA A 48 -4.66 7.52 2.04
CA ALA A 48 -3.79 6.63 2.79
C ALA A 48 -4.58 5.89 3.89
N ALA A 49 -4.25 4.63 4.11
CA ALA A 49 -4.75 3.91 5.27
C ALA A 49 -3.87 4.25 6.48
N THR A 50 -4.42 5.00 7.42
CA THR A 50 -3.72 5.47 8.62
C THR A 50 -4.26 4.81 9.87
N ILE A 51 -3.45 4.77 10.93
CA ILE A 51 -3.81 4.25 12.25
C ILE A 51 -3.03 4.99 13.34
N GLU A 52 -3.63 5.09 14.52
CA GLU A 52 -2.98 5.70 15.68
C GLU A 52 -2.00 4.74 16.35
N PRO A 53 -0.90 5.24 16.98
CA PRO A 53 0.11 4.41 17.66
C PRO A 53 -0.48 3.57 18.80
N GLU A 54 -1.50 4.09 19.48
CA GLU A 54 -2.13 3.48 20.66
C GLU A 54 -3.17 2.42 20.31
N ALA A 55 -3.53 2.27 19.03
CA ALA A 55 -4.46 1.22 18.60
C ALA A 55 -3.88 -0.17 18.88
N SER A 56 -4.75 -1.16 19.16
CA SER A 56 -4.29 -2.54 19.33
C SER A 56 -3.86 -3.17 18.02
N VAL A 57 -2.88 -4.07 18.08
CA VAL A 57 -2.41 -4.82 16.91
C VAL A 57 -3.53 -5.70 16.31
N ALA A 58 -4.45 -6.21 17.14
CA ALA A 58 -5.61 -6.96 16.68
C ALA A 58 -6.53 -6.07 15.82
N TYR A 59 -6.82 -4.85 16.27
CA TYR A 59 -7.60 -3.88 15.49
C TYR A 59 -6.88 -3.51 14.19
N ALA A 60 -5.55 -3.27 14.24
CA ALA A 60 -4.76 -2.97 13.05
C ALA A 60 -4.86 -4.08 11.99
N HIS A 61 -4.79 -5.36 12.40
CA HIS A 61 -4.94 -6.49 11.50
C HIS A 61 -6.32 -6.52 10.83
N ASP A 62 -7.39 -6.39 11.61
CA ASP A 62 -8.74 -6.36 11.07
C ASP A 62 -8.98 -5.15 10.15
N TYR A 63 -8.39 -4.02 10.47
CA TYR A 63 -8.46 -2.83 9.64
C TYR A 63 -7.74 -3.03 8.30
N MET A 64 -6.53 -3.62 8.30
CA MET A 64 -5.82 -4.00 7.06
C MET A 64 -6.69 -4.90 6.18
N ARG A 65 -7.34 -5.92 6.77
CA ARG A 65 -8.22 -6.85 6.04
C ARG A 65 -9.41 -6.14 5.41
N ARG A 66 -10.13 -5.32 6.17
CA ARG A 66 -11.30 -4.55 5.68
C ARG A 66 -10.93 -3.57 4.58
N ARG A 67 -9.76 -2.94 4.68
CA ARG A 67 -9.27 -1.98 3.67
C ARG A 67 -8.58 -2.65 2.48
N GLY A 68 -8.33 -3.95 2.52
CA GLY A 68 -7.59 -4.67 1.48
C GLY A 68 -6.14 -4.22 1.34
N VAL A 69 -5.53 -3.70 2.42
CA VAL A 69 -4.14 -3.21 2.43
C VAL A 69 -3.24 -4.09 3.30
N ARG A 70 -1.95 -4.04 3.05
CA ARG A 70 -0.93 -4.80 3.80
C ARG A 70 0.02 -3.90 4.59
N ALA A 71 -0.22 -2.61 4.60
CA ALA A 71 0.53 -1.63 5.39
C ALA A 71 -0.39 -0.51 5.82
N LEU A 72 -0.15 0.02 7.01
CA LEU A 72 -0.81 1.19 7.58
C LEU A 72 0.25 2.23 7.92
N LEU A 73 0.02 3.48 7.53
CA LEU A 73 0.80 4.59 8.01
C LEU A 73 0.39 4.92 9.43
N VAL A 74 1.34 4.97 10.35
CA VAL A 74 1.05 5.32 11.74
C VAL A 74 1.21 6.83 11.88
N THR A 75 0.15 7.51 12.32
CA THR A 75 0.12 8.97 12.45
C THR A 75 -0.20 9.39 13.87
N ASP A 76 0.39 10.49 14.30
CA ASP A 76 0.01 11.16 15.56
C ASP A 76 -1.31 11.93 15.44
N ALA A 77 -1.70 12.59 16.52
CA ALA A 77 -2.94 13.36 16.59
C ALA A 77 -2.99 14.55 15.61
N ASP A 78 -1.82 15.09 15.24
CA ASP A 78 -1.68 16.20 14.29
C ASP A 78 -1.60 15.72 12.83
N GLY A 79 -1.68 14.40 12.60
CA GLY A 79 -1.58 13.77 11.29
C GLY A 79 -0.13 13.57 10.80
N GLY A 80 0.85 13.82 11.65
CA GLY A 80 2.27 13.61 11.37
C GLY A 80 2.61 12.12 11.28
N LEU A 81 3.43 11.73 10.29
CA LEU A 81 3.89 10.35 10.16
C LEU A 81 4.88 10.00 11.28
N VAL A 82 4.56 9.01 12.11
CA VAL A 82 5.43 8.49 13.18
C VAL A 82 5.97 7.10 12.90
N GLY A 83 5.39 6.37 11.95
CA GLY A 83 5.85 5.03 11.58
C GLY A 83 5.03 4.36 10.48
N ILE A 84 5.37 3.11 10.23
CA ILE A 84 4.60 2.19 9.37
C ILE A 84 4.44 0.84 10.07
N LEU A 85 3.24 0.27 10.00
CA LEU A 85 2.94 -1.09 10.44
C LEU A 85 2.55 -1.92 9.23
N THR A 86 3.19 -3.08 9.07
CA THR A 86 2.91 -3.98 7.95
C THR A 86 2.21 -5.27 8.41
N SER A 87 1.59 -5.98 7.48
CA SER A 87 1.00 -7.30 7.78
C SER A 87 2.03 -8.30 8.30
N THR A 88 3.29 -8.19 7.86
CA THR A 88 4.40 -9.02 8.35
C THR A 88 4.74 -8.71 9.82
N ASP A 89 4.65 -7.43 10.22
CA ASP A 89 4.85 -7.05 11.62
C ASP A 89 3.78 -7.63 12.54
N VAL A 90 2.54 -7.76 12.05
CA VAL A 90 1.38 -8.24 12.82
C VAL A 90 1.25 -9.76 12.84
N LEU A 91 1.55 -10.43 11.72
CA LEU A 91 1.35 -11.87 11.52
C LEU A 91 2.64 -12.69 11.68
N GLY A 92 3.79 -12.04 11.67
CA GLY A 92 5.09 -12.68 11.83
C GLY A 92 5.44 -12.99 13.28
N GLU A 93 6.74 -13.12 13.54
CA GLU A 93 7.27 -13.48 14.86
C GLU A 93 7.28 -12.32 15.87
N LYS A 94 7.21 -11.06 15.40
CA LYS A 94 7.33 -9.86 16.25
C LYS A 94 6.34 -9.86 17.42
N PRO A 95 5.03 -10.12 17.23
CA PRO A 95 4.09 -10.11 18.36
C PRO A 95 4.39 -11.17 19.41
N ILE A 96 4.85 -12.36 18.98
CA ILE A 96 5.20 -13.45 19.89
C ILE A 96 6.44 -13.09 20.69
N LYS A 97 7.49 -12.59 20.02
CA LYS A 97 8.71 -12.15 20.68
C LYS A 97 8.43 -11.03 21.67
N PHE A 98 7.67 -10.02 21.27
CA PHE A 98 7.30 -8.92 22.15
C PHE A 98 6.54 -9.39 23.40
N ALA A 99 5.54 -10.26 23.21
CA ALA A 99 4.77 -10.82 24.32
C ALA A 99 5.66 -11.59 25.33
N LEU A 100 6.63 -12.36 24.84
CA LEU A 100 7.57 -13.10 25.68
C LEU A 100 8.57 -12.18 26.39
N ASP A 101 9.12 -11.20 25.70
CA ASP A 101 10.14 -10.29 26.23
C ASP A 101 9.59 -9.37 27.32
N TYR A 102 8.33 -8.94 27.19
CA TYR A 102 7.68 -7.98 28.10
C TYR A 102 6.63 -8.59 29.02
N GLY A 103 6.33 -9.90 28.89
CA GLY A 103 5.35 -10.58 29.75
C GLY A 103 3.91 -10.09 29.55
N VAL A 104 3.58 -9.55 28.38
CA VAL A 104 2.25 -9.01 28.04
C VAL A 104 1.44 -9.99 27.21
N LYS A 105 0.10 -9.86 27.25
CA LYS A 105 -0.77 -10.64 26.38
C LYS A 105 -0.84 -10.00 24.99
N ARG A 106 -1.18 -10.81 23.99
CA ARG A 106 -1.26 -10.37 22.59
C ARG A 106 -2.26 -9.22 22.37
N ASP A 107 -3.34 -9.18 23.10
CA ASP A 107 -4.37 -8.15 23.04
C ASP A 107 -3.94 -6.82 23.69
N GLU A 108 -2.89 -6.84 24.48
CA GLU A 108 -2.29 -5.66 25.10
C GLU A 108 -1.27 -4.98 24.21
N ILE A 109 -0.79 -5.67 23.14
CA ILE A 109 0.21 -5.13 22.21
C ILE A 109 -0.40 -4.00 21.38
N ARG A 110 0.31 -2.86 21.33
CA ARG A 110 -0.06 -1.65 20.58
C ARG A 110 0.67 -1.60 19.24
N VAL A 111 0.16 -0.78 18.34
CA VAL A 111 0.80 -0.49 17.05
C VAL A 111 2.21 0.07 17.27
N SER A 112 2.38 0.98 18.23
CA SER A 112 3.67 1.59 18.60
C SER A 112 4.75 0.59 19.00
N ASP A 113 4.36 -0.59 19.50
CA ASP A 113 5.28 -1.64 19.94
C ASP A 113 5.90 -2.40 18.75
N LEU A 114 5.15 -2.55 17.66
CA LEU A 114 5.56 -3.37 16.52
C LEU A 114 5.90 -2.57 15.27
N MET A 115 5.48 -1.32 15.16
CA MET A 115 5.71 -0.48 13.99
C MET A 115 7.20 -0.26 13.72
N THR A 116 7.54 -0.06 12.46
CA THR A 116 8.83 0.54 12.10
C THR A 116 8.72 2.04 12.29
N ARG A 117 9.49 2.59 13.24
CA ARG A 117 9.47 4.01 13.59
C ARG A 117 9.98 4.89 12.45
N ARG A 118 9.50 6.13 12.38
CA ARG A 118 9.89 7.14 11.39
C ARG A 118 11.41 7.27 11.22
N SER A 119 12.17 7.22 12.31
CA SER A 119 13.65 7.33 12.28
C SER A 119 14.35 6.21 11.49
N LEU A 120 13.66 5.08 11.23
CA LEU A 120 14.16 3.94 10.47
C LEU A 120 13.55 3.87 9.06
N LEU A 121 12.64 4.78 8.72
CA LEU A 121 12.04 4.84 7.40
C LEU A 121 12.97 5.56 6.43
N VAL A 122 12.86 5.16 5.17
CA VAL A 122 13.52 5.83 4.05
C VAL A 122 12.49 6.10 2.97
N LEU A 123 12.69 7.18 2.23
CA LEU A 123 11.82 7.59 1.14
C LEU A 123 12.56 7.41 -0.20
N LEU A 124 11.81 7.04 -1.23
CA LEU A 124 12.24 7.27 -2.62
C LEU A 124 11.78 8.66 -3.04
N VAL A 125 12.61 9.37 -3.77
CA VAL A 125 12.28 10.69 -4.29
C VAL A 125 11.27 10.56 -5.43
N TYR A 126 10.13 11.26 -5.35
CA TYR A 126 9.06 11.16 -6.33
C TYR A 126 9.51 11.41 -7.77
N GLU A 127 10.37 12.39 -7.99
CA GLU A 127 10.90 12.71 -9.32
C GLU A 127 11.72 11.57 -9.93
N GLU A 128 12.46 10.81 -9.11
CA GLU A 128 13.17 9.62 -9.56
C GLU A 128 12.20 8.49 -9.89
N VAL A 129 11.18 8.27 -9.04
CA VAL A 129 10.13 7.26 -9.27
C VAL A 129 9.35 7.56 -10.55
N ARG A 130 9.08 8.84 -10.83
CA ARG A 130 8.38 9.30 -12.03
C ARG A 130 9.11 8.94 -13.33
N GLN A 131 10.43 8.90 -13.28
CA GLN A 131 11.28 8.55 -14.41
C GLN A 131 11.65 7.06 -14.46
N ALA A 132 11.38 6.33 -13.37
CA ALA A 132 11.74 4.94 -13.24
C ALA A 132 10.76 4.00 -13.96
N ARG A 133 11.22 2.76 -14.18
CA ARG A 133 10.41 1.62 -14.61
C ARG A 133 10.16 0.69 -13.42
N VAL A 134 9.16 -0.17 -13.52
CA VAL A 134 8.81 -1.17 -12.49
C VAL A 134 10.03 -2.02 -12.10
N GLY A 135 10.86 -2.42 -13.07
CA GLY A 135 12.09 -3.18 -12.82
C GLY A 135 13.08 -2.48 -11.90
N HIS A 136 13.22 -1.13 -12.01
CA HIS A 136 14.06 -0.37 -11.10
C HIS A 136 13.54 -0.42 -9.66
N ILE A 137 12.21 -0.37 -9.47
CA ILE A 137 11.58 -0.46 -8.15
C ILE A 137 11.80 -1.84 -7.55
N VAL A 138 11.59 -2.92 -8.31
CA VAL A 138 11.83 -4.30 -7.87
C VAL A 138 13.29 -4.49 -7.44
N ALA A 139 14.25 -4.04 -8.26
CA ALA A 139 15.68 -4.12 -7.95
C ALA A 139 16.04 -3.33 -6.68
N THR A 140 15.43 -2.15 -6.49
CA THR A 140 15.65 -1.31 -5.30
C THR A 140 15.09 -1.96 -4.03
N LEU A 141 13.87 -2.49 -4.08
CA LEU A 141 13.24 -3.23 -2.99
C LEU A 141 14.11 -4.44 -2.58
N ARG A 142 14.58 -5.20 -3.58
CA ARG A 142 15.46 -6.36 -3.39
C ARG A 142 16.78 -5.96 -2.73
N LYS A 143 17.49 -4.98 -3.30
CA LYS A 143 18.78 -4.50 -2.78
C LYS A 143 18.67 -4.02 -1.34
N ALA A 144 17.57 -3.36 -0.98
CA ALA A 144 17.32 -2.85 0.35
C ALA A 144 16.76 -3.91 1.33
N GLY A 145 16.40 -5.12 0.87
CA GLY A 145 15.74 -6.13 1.68
C GLY A 145 14.39 -5.68 2.25
N ARG A 146 13.63 -4.84 1.50
CA ARG A 146 12.38 -4.23 1.98
C ARG A 146 11.20 -4.67 1.12
N GLN A 147 10.02 -4.76 1.75
CA GLN A 147 8.75 -5.05 1.06
C GLN A 147 8.02 -3.79 0.60
N HIS A 148 8.36 -2.65 1.20
CA HIS A 148 7.71 -1.37 0.95
C HIS A 148 8.74 -0.25 0.91
N PHE A 149 8.48 0.73 0.04
CA PHE A 149 9.08 2.05 0.12
C PHE A 149 7.99 3.10 0.14
N LEU A 150 8.15 4.09 0.98
CA LEU A 150 7.40 5.33 0.87
C LEU A 150 8.02 6.18 -0.21
N VAL A 151 7.19 6.97 -0.89
CA VAL A 151 7.62 7.93 -1.90
C VAL A 151 7.36 9.32 -1.37
N GLY A 152 8.41 10.13 -1.29
CA GLY A 152 8.35 11.50 -0.81
C GLY A 152 8.41 12.50 -1.94
N GLU A 153 7.72 13.61 -1.78
CA GLU A 153 7.84 14.77 -2.65
C GLU A 153 7.97 16.05 -1.83
N GLN A 154 8.67 17.05 -2.39
CA GLN A 154 8.75 18.38 -1.80
C GLN A 154 7.45 19.12 -2.07
N GLY A 155 6.71 19.47 -1.03
CA GLY A 155 5.53 20.32 -1.09
C GLY A 155 5.83 21.77 -0.67
N ALA A 156 4.82 22.63 -0.73
CA ALA A 156 4.93 24.01 -0.29
C ALA A 156 5.23 24.12 1.22
N ASP A 157 4.69 23.20 2.02
CA ASP A 157 4.83 23.17 3.48
C ASP A 157 5.94 22.19 3.95
N GLY A 158 6.82 21.74 3.07
CA GLY A 158 7.89 20.80 3.34
C GLY A 158 7.71 19.44 2.66
N GLU A 159 8.50 18.47 3.09
CA GLU A 159 8.46 17.12 2.54
C GLU A 159 7.19 16.37 3.00
N ARG A 160 6.49 15.76 2.05
CA ARG A 160 5.29 14.96 2.31
C ARG A 160 5.40 13.57 1.68
N VAL A 161 4.71 12.59 2.28
CA VAL A 161 4.59 11.26 1.70
C VAL A 161 3.55 11.31 0.58
N ARG A 162 4.01 11.17 -0.66
CA ARG A 162 3.19 11.17 -1.86
C ARG A 162 2.54 9.82 -2.13
N GLY A 163 3.19 8.73 -1.77
CA GLY A 163 2.67 7.40 -2.04
C GLY A 163 3.48 6.28 -1.41
N ILE A 164 3.09 5.06 -1.76
CA ILE A 164 3.75 3.83 -1.31
C ILE A 164 3.92 2.86 -2.49
N LEU A 165 5.07 2.21 -2.54
CA LEU A 165 5.38 1.11 -3.43
C LEU A 165 5.46 -0.18 -2.60
N SER A 166 4.72 -1.20 -3.01
CA SER A 166 4.63 -2.49 -2.30
C SER A 166 4.98 -3.64 -3.22
N LEU A 167 5.93 -4.48 -2.81
CA LEU A 167 6.35 -5.66 -3.57
C LEU A 167 5.17 -6.57 -3.90
N SER A 168 4.29 -6.82 -2.93
CA SER A 168 3.12 -7.69 -3.13
C SER A 168 2.10 -7.10 -4.10
N GLN A 169 1.96 -5.77 -4.16
CA GLN A 169 1.11 -5.12 -5.15
C GLN A 169 1.73 -5.19 -6.54
N ILE A 170 3.03 -4.93 -6.65
CA ILE A 170 3.78 -5.04 -7.91
C ILE A 170 3.63 -6.45 -8.47
N ALA A 171 3.89 -7.48 -7.68
CA ALA A 171 3.77 -8.86 -8.13
C ALA A 171 2.36 -9.20 -8.63
N ARG A 172 1.30 -8.78 -7.92
CA ARG A 172 -0.08 -8.97 -8.35
C ARG A 172 -0.37 -8.28 -9.69
N GLN A 173 0.16 -7.07 -9.90
CA GLN A 173 -0.02 -6.33 -11.15
C GLN A 173 0.78 -6.93 -12.32
N LEU A 174 1.93 -7.56 -12.03
CA LEU A 174 2.69 -8.37 -12.98
C LEU A 174 2.01 -9.71 -13.30
N GLY A 175 0.92 -10.06 -12.60
CA GLY A 175 0.19 -11.32 -12.76
C GLY A 175 0.87 -12.51 -12.06
N ILE A 176 1.72 -12.24 -11.08
CA ILE A 176 2.43 -13.24 -10.29
C ILE A 176 1.62 -13.54 -9.03
N ASP A 177 1.23 -14.80 -8.86
CA ASP A 177 0.49 -15.24 -7.66
C ASP A 177 1.47 -15.50 -6.53
N LEU A 178 1.45 -14.63 -5.54
CA LEU A 178 2.35 -14.73 -4.38
C LEU A 178 1.78 -15.66 -3.32
N GLN A 179 2.51 -16.71 -3.00
CA GLN A 179 2.25 -17.51 -1.80
C GLN A 179 2.45 -16.65 -0.53
N PRO A 180 1.61 -16.80 0.49
CA PRO A 180 1.55 -15.85 1.61
C PRO A 180 2.79 -15.74 2.51
N ASN A 181 3.80 -16.59 2.36
CA ASN A 181 4.64 -16.91 3.52
C ASN A 181 6.14 -16.55 3.48
N THR A 182 6.78 -16.01 2.43
CA THR A 182 8.20 -15.66 2.60
C THR A 182 8.69 -14.57 1.63
N PHE A 183 9.43 -13.62 2.18
CA PHE A 183 10.08 -12.50 1.48
C PHE A 183 11.04 -12.97 0.37
N ALA A 184 11.82 -14.01 0.64
CA ALA A 184 12.75 -14.58 -0.33
C ALA A 184 12.04 -15.26 -1.51
N HIS A 185 10.90 -15.90 -1.26
CA HIS A 185 10.09 -16.52 -2.31
C HIS A 185 9.50 -15.49 -3.27
N THR A 186 9.05 -14.34 -2.77
CA THR A 186 8.44 -13.30 -3.62
C THR A 186 9.41 -12.78 -4.68
N PHE A 187 10.67 -12.56 -4.32
CA PHE A 187 11.67 -12.15 -5.31
C PHE A 187 12.03 -13.27 -6.28
N ALA A 188 12.18 -14.52 -5.79
CA ALA A 188 12.44 -15.69 -6.62
C ALA A 188 11.28 -15.99 -7.60
N GLU A 189 10.04 -15.83 -7.14
CA GLU A 189 8.83 -15.98 -7.96
C GLU A 189 8.74 -14.90 -9.06
N ILE A 190 9.10 -13.65 -8.72
CA ILE A 190 9.19 -12.58 -9.72
C ILE A 190 10.27 -12.89 -10.75
N GLU A 191 11.45 -13.33 -10.32
CA GLU A 191 12.55 -13.69 -11.23
C GLU A 191 12.20 -14.88 -12.12
N ALA A 192 11.60 -15.94 -11.56
CA ALA A 192 11.19 -17.12 -12.32
C ALA A 192 10.13 -16.77 -13.38
N ALA A 193 9.12 -15.97 -13.02
CA ALA A 193 8.06 -15.57 -13.94
C ALA A 193 8.50 -14.58 -15.03
N LEU A 194 9.70 -14.03 -14.92
CA LEU A 194 10.27 -13.08 -15.88
C LEU A 194 11.36 -13.69 -16.75
N SER A 195 11.75 -14.96 -16.49
CA SER A 195 12.75 -15.70 -17.24
C SER A 195 12.15 -16.58 -18.37
N ASP A 196 10.81 -16.64 -18.41
CA ASP A 196 10.01 -17.26 -19.48
C ASP A 196 9.49 -16.19 -20.47
#